data_272ec2dc2b7db4654addf62689bde288
#
_entry.id   272ec2dc2b7db4654addf62689bde288
#
_cell.length_a   1.000
_cell.length_b   1.000
_cell.length_c   1.000
_cell.angle_alpha   90.00
_cell.angle_beta   90.00
_cell.angle_gamma   90.00
#
_symmetry.space_group_name_H-M   'P 1'
#
loop_
_entity.id
_entity.type
_entity.pdbx_description
1 polymer ?
#
loop_
_entity_poly.entity_id
_entity_poly.type
_entity_poly.pdbx_seq_one_letter_code
_entity_poly.pdbx_strand_id
1 'polypeptide(L)'
;MGKFTVGLVPHPTKSVLDSVEIIRGWTTRSQAHLVAMTSDAARVGDGVELVDERTFRERVTVVVALGGDGTMLGAMRLVAERPVPVLGVNYGNVGFLVEVEPHELPEALDRVGQKQFSLEPHHALEVTHSTTGFENTYLAFNDASVARRPGEGVVSADLVLDETPYGYYKADAIVAATPAGSTAYNYAAGGPILSPAIAAVVVTPVAPMSGIDRSVVLGPREQLRFEIGDGTHSAALEVDGRVVADVSEGCVIKLVLRRDAGQVIRLDADRHGRKGRLKLSLLDLPLREDQLLELVPTDVRARFRERAERAGGIAGVAHDDDTAVTGISPVH
;
A
#
# COMPACT_ATOMS: atom_id res chain seq x y z
N MET A 1 18.34 26.25 13.25
CA MET A 1 18.18 25.02 12.45
C MET A 1 17.81 23.91 13.41
N GLY A 2 16.64 23.29 13.26
CA GLY A 2 16.24 22.14 14.08
C GLY A 2 17.21 21.00 13.84
N LYS A 3 17.58 20.29 14.91
CA LYS A 3 18.46 19.11 14.80
C LYS A 3 17.75 18.02 14.01
N PHE A 4 18.48 17.31 13.14
CA PHE A 4 17.95 16.20 12.37
C PHE A 4 17.50 15.08 13.32
N THR A 5 16.25 14.67 13.24
CA THR A 5 15.65 13.68 14.15
C THR A 5 15.03 12.56 13.35
N VAL A 6 15.53 11.35 13.56
CA VAL A 6 15.01 10.11 12.96
C VAL A 6 13.99 9.50 13.91
N GLY A 7 12.76 9.31 13.44
CA GLY A 7 11.73 8.55 14.14
C GLY A 7 11.72 7.10 13.70
N LEU A 8 11.61 6.16 14.63
CA LEU A 8 11.45 4.73 14.32
C LEU A 8 10.00 4.30 14.46
N VAL A 9 9.54 3.52 13.48
CA VAL A 9 8.27 2.79 13.56
C VAL A 9 8.59 1.30 13.27
N PRO A 10 8.70 0.47 14.30
CA PRO A 10 9.08 -0.94 14.17
C PRO A 10 7.90 -1.81 13.74
N HIS A 11 8.21 -2.97 13.15
CA HIS A 11 7.23 -4.01 12.86
C HIS A 11 6.54 -4.49 14.16
N PRO A 12 5.21 -4.71 14.15
CA PRO A 12 4.48 -5.05 15.38
C PRO A 12 4.90 -6.37 16.03
N THR A 13 5.41 -7.33 15.27
CA THR A 13 5.70 -8.69 15.76
C THR A 13 7.07 -9.26 15.38
N LYS A 14 7.73 -8.75 14.32
CA LYS A 14 9.06 -9.24 13.91
C LYS A 14 10.16 -8.49 14.63
N SER A 15 11.25 -9.18 14.95
CA SER A 15 12.46 -8.53 15.45
C SER A 15 13.09 -7.66 14.36
N VAL A 16 13.41 -6.43 14.71
CA VAL A 16 14.06 -5.42 13.85
C VAL A 16 15.33 -4.85 14.51
N LEU A 17 15.80 -5.48 15.59
CA LEU A 17 16.88 -4.98 16.43
C LEU A 17 18.18 -4.73 15.66
N ASP A 18 18.54 -5.60 14.70
CA ASP A 18 19.75 -5.40 13.88
C ASP A 18 19.68 -4.07 13.10
N SER A 19 18.53 -3.74 12.52
CA SER A 19 18.34 -2.46 11.83
C SER A 19 18.31 -1.29 12.80
N VAL A 20 17.74 -1.46 13.99
CA VAL A 20 17.77 -0.41 15.04
C VAL A 20 19.22 -0.09 15.43
N GLU A 21 20.07 -1.11 15.61
CA GLU A 21 21.51 -0.93 15.90
C GLU A 21 22.23 -0.17 14.78
N ILE A 22 21.96 -0.51 13.52
CA ILE A 22 22.51 0.20 12.36
C ILE A 22 22.12 1.68 12.39
N ILE A 23 20.83 1.97 12.60
CA ILE A 23 20.30 3.34 12.65
C ILE A 23 20.90 4.10 13.82
N ARG A 24 20.99 3.49 15.01
CA ARG A 24 21.61 4.08 16.21
C ARG A 24 23.07 4.45 15.97
N GLY A 25 23.85 3.54 15.38
CA GLY A 25 25.24 3.79 15.02
C GLY A 25 25.37 4.94 14.01
N TRP A 26 24.47 5.00 13.02
CA TRP A 26 24.47 6.08 12.04
C TRP A 26 24.08 7.43 12.67
N THR A 27 23.03 7.48 13.48
CA THR A 27 22.58 8.72 14.15
C THR A 27 23.65 9.27 15.10
N THR A 28 24.39 8.39 15.79
CA THR A 28 25.51 8.79 16.65
C THR A 28 26.62 9.46 15.84
N ARG A 29 27.04 8.86 14.72
CA ARG A 29 28.08 9.44 13.83
C ARG A 29 27.64 10.75 13.19
N SER A 30 26.37 10.85 12.80
CA SER A 30 25.79 12.02 12.14
C SER A 30 25.30 13.10 13.10
N GLN A 31 25.48 12.92 14.41
CA GLN A 31 24.97 13.83 15.47
C GLN A 31 23.46 14.10 15.36
N ALA A 32 22.72 13.12 14.90
CA ALA A 32 21.25 13.14 14.79
C ALA A 32 20.61 12.57 16.05
N HIS A 33 19.36 12.94 16.31
CA HIS A 33 18.55 12.32 17.37
C HIS A 33 17.84 11.09 16.83
N LEU A 34 17.67 10.08 17.70
CA LEU A 34 16.91 8.88 17.42
C LEU A 34 15.78 8.75 18.44
N VAL A 35 14.53 8.74 17.96
CA VAL A 35 13.35 8.65 18.81
C VAL A 35 12.42 7.53 18.36
N ALA A 36 11.71 6.94 19.32
CA ALA A 36 10.61 6.03 19.07
C ALA A 36 9.46 6.31 20.02
N MET A 37 8.26 5.81 19.73
CA MET A 37 7.15 5.94 20.66
C MET A 37 7.37 5.07 21.90
N THR A 38 6.90 5.51 23.06
CA THR A 38 6.96 4.75 24.33
C THR A 38 6.30 3.37 24.19
N SER A 39 5.24 3.27 23.38
CA SER A 39 4.58 1.99 23.06
C SER A 39 5.47 0.99 22.31
N ASP A 40 6.58 1.45 21.72
CA ASP A 40 7.51 0.63 20.95
C ASP A 40 8.75 0.20 21.74
N ALA A 41 8.85 0.56 23.02
CA ALA A 41 10.02 0.33 23.87
C ALA A 41 10.58 -1.10 23.77
N ALA A 42 9.71 -2.11 23.90
CA ALA A 42 10.11 -3.52 23.83
C ALA A 42 10.63 -3.96 22.45
N ARG A 43 10.39 -3.17 21.39
CA ARG A 43 10.71 -3.50 19.99
C ARG A 43 11.97 -2.80 19.47
N VAL A 44 12.36 -1.70 20.13
CA VAL A 44 13.51 -0.90 19.68
C VAL A 44 14.76 -1.09 20.55
N GLY A 45 14.63 -1.73 21.72
CA GLY A 45 15.74 -1.97 22.63
C GLY A 45 16.29 -0.70 23.29
N ASP A 46 17.45 -0.83 23.93
CA ASP A 46 18.09 0.26 24.66
C ASP A 46 18.76 1.29 23.74
N GLY A 47 18.95 2.51 24.25
CA GLY A 47 19.69 3.58 23.56
C GLY A 47 18.89 4.36 22.51
N VAL A 48 17.56 4.13 22.41
CA VAL A 48 16.60 4.93 21.65
C VAL A 48 15.82 5.81 22.63
N GLU A 49 15.72 7.10 22.36
CA GLU A 49 14.91 8.00 23.19
C GLU A 49 13.42 7.70 22.98
N LEU A 50 12.73 7.38 24.06
CA LEU A 50 11.30 7.08 24.04
C LEU A 50 10.49 8.35 24.32
N VAL A 51 9.53 8.64 23.46
CA VAL A 51 8.68 9.84 23.56
C VAL A 51 7.20 9.46 23.40
N ASP A 52 6.30 10.34 23.82
CA ASP A 52 4.89 10.23 23.50
C ASP A 52 4.60 10.57 22.03
N GLU A 53 3.42 10.23 21.58
CA GLU A 53 3.00 10.41 20.18
C GLU A 53 3.05 11.87 19.73
N ARG A 54 2.64 12.80 20.57
CA ARG A 54 2.68 14.23 20.27
C ARG A 54 4.11 14.72 20.08
N THR A 55 4.99 14.39 21.02
CA THR A 55 6.42 14.74 20.94
C THR A 55 7.09 14.10 19.73
N PHE A 56 6.72 12.84 19.39
CA PHE A 56 7.20 12.17 18.18
C PHE A 56 6.83 12.98 16.94
N ARG A 57 5.55 13.31 16.76
CA ARG A 57 5.06 14.09 15.61
C ARG A 57 5.71 15.46 15.48
N GLU A 58 5.95 16.15 16.61
CA GLU A 58 6.55 17.48 16.64
C GLU A 58 8.06 17.47 16.31
N ARG A 59 8.79 16.43 16.71
CA ARG A 59 10.25 16.39 16.64
C ARG A 59 10.83 15.72 15.40
N VAL A 60 10.17 14.70 14.85
CA VAL A 60 10.73 13.92 13.74
C VAL A 60 10.85 14.75 12.48
N THR A 61 11.97 14.59 11.76
CA THR A 61 12.24 15.22 10.47
C THR A 61 12.25 14.19 9.34
N VAL A 62 12.44 12.93 9.69
CA VAL A 62 12.32 11.76 8.83
C VAL A 62 11.87 10.59 9.68
N VAL A 63 11.09 9.67 9.12
CA VAL A 63 10.69 8.43 9.78
C VAL A 63 11.30 7.25 9.02
N VAL A 64 11.83 6.27 9.76
CA VAL A 64 12.24 4.97 9.22
C VAL A 64 11.24 3.92 9.71
N ALA A 65 10.48 3.38 8.78
CA ALA A 65 9.51 2.32 9.03
C ALA A 65 10.16 0.95 8.76
N LEU A 66 10.34 0.16 9.80
CA LEU A 66 10.97 -1.16 9.76
C LEU A 66 9.90 -2.24 9.65
N GLY A 67 9.40 -2.52 8.44
CA GLY A 67 8.28 -3.45 8.25
C GLY A 67 7.89 -3.61 6.78
N GLY A 68 6.66 -4.00 6.53
CA GLY A 68 6.04 -4.02 5.20
C GLY A 68 5.13 -2.82 4.97
N ASP A 69 4.27 -2.91 3.93
CA ASP A 69 3.34 -1.84 3.56
C ASP A 69 2.45 -1.40 4.73
N GLY A 70 1.95 -2.34 5.56
CA GLY A 70 1.14 -2.00 6.74
C GLY A 70 1.87 -1.14 7.78
N THR A 71 3.19 -1.35 7.97
CA THR A 71 4.02 -0.51 8.85
C THR A 71 4.22 0.88 8.23
N MET A 72 4.42 0.94 6.90
CA MET A 72 4.51 2.19 6.16
C MET A 72 3.22 3.02 6.27
N LEU A 73 2.05 2.40 6.05
CA LEU A 73 0.75 3.07 6.23
C LEU A 73 0.59 3.62 7.65
N GLY A 74 0.99 2.83 8.66
CA GLY A 74 0.99 3.26 10.06
C GLY A 74 1.91 4.46 10.30
N ALA A 75 3.13 4.43 9.75
CA ALA A 75 4.10 5.51 9.87
C ALA A 75 3.61 6.81 9.20
N MET A 76 3.08 6.71 7.97
CA MET A 76 2.50 7.87 7.28
C MET A 76 1.32 8.46 8.05
N ARG A 77 0.43 7.62 8.58
CA ARG A 77 -0.73 8.05 9.38
C ARG A 77 -0.29 8.76 10.64
N LEU A 78 0.74 8.27 11.31
CA LEU A 78 1.29 8.88 12.53
C LEU A 78 1.75 10.32 12.31
N VAL A 79 2.32 10.63 11.14
CA VAL A 79 2.87 11.97 10.82
C VAL A 79 2.01 12.77 9.83
N ALA A 80 0.78 12.35 9.55
CA ALA A 80 -0.05 12.95 8.50
C ALA A 80 -0.47 14.40 8.76
N GLU A 81 -0.51 14.85 10.03
CA GLU A 81 -0.79 16.26 10.37
C GLU A 81 0.35 17.20 9.94
N ARG A 82 1.57 16.70 9.96
CA ARG A 82 2.80 17.36 9.50
C ARG A 82 3.61 16.35 8.70
N PRO A 83 3.27 16.09 7.44
CA PRO A 83 3.92 15.06 6.65
C PRO A 83 5.43 15.26 6.58
N VAL A 84 6.16 14.26 7.04
CA VAL A 84 7.62 14.17 6.90
C VAL A 84 7.98 12.97 6.04
N PRO A 85 9.16 12.98 5.39
CA PRO A 85 9.62 11.85 4.58
C PRO A 85 9.66 10.54 5.37
N VAL A 86 9.13 9.45 4.79
CA VAL A 86 9.15 8.10 5.37
C VAL A 86 9.97 7.17 4.49
N LEU A 87 11.00 6.56 5.05
CA LEU A 87 11.79 5.50 4.42
C LEU A 87 11.29 4.14 4.87
N GLY A 88 10.91 3.28 3.94
CA GLY A 88 10.48 1.91 4.23
C GLY A 88 11.62 0.91 4.10
N VAL A 89 11.87 0.13 5.14
CA VAL A 89 12.80 -1.01 5.16
C VAL A 89 12.01 -2.30 5.21
N ASN A 90 12.24 -3.19 4.26
CA ASN A 90 11.43 -4.38 4.03
C ASN A 90 11.72 -5.49 5.04
N TYR A 91 10.75 -5.78 5.89
CA TYR A 91 10.71 -6.96 6.77
C TYR A 91 9.57 -7.93 6.44
N GLY A 92 8.96 -7.75 5.28
CA GLY A 92 7.78 -8.52 4.86
C GLY A 92 7.94 -9.13 3.47
N ASN A 93 6.81 -9.31 2.81
CA ASN A 93 6.76 -9.66 1.41
C ASN A 93 7.04 -8.42 0.54
N VAL A 94 7.25 -8.62 -0.76
CA VAL A 94 7.39 -7.52 -1.72
C VAL A 94 6.19 -6.58 -1.61
N GLY A 95 6.45 -5.34 -1.21
CA GLY A 95 5.44 -4.28 -1.05
C GLY A 95 5.57 -3.17 -2.10
N PHE A 96 4.57 -2.30 -2.21
CA PHE A 96 4.62 -1.10 -3.06
C PHE A 96 5.29 0.08 -2.37
N LEU A 97 5.23 0.11 -1.03
CA LEU A 97 5.67 1.27 -0.25
C LEU A 97 7.12 1.16 0.23
N VAL A 98 7.59 -0.07 0.52
CA VAL A 98 8.94 -0.29 1.03
C VAL A 98 10.00 -0.08 -0.06
N GLU A 99 11.11 0.56 0.31
CA GLU A 99 12.14 0.97 -0.63
C GLU A 99 13.40 0.09 -0.58
N VAL A 100 13.90 -0.22 0.61
CA VAL A 100 15.19 -0.89 0.80
C VAL A 100 15.07 -2.20 1.57
N GLU A 101 15.99 -3.11 1.33
CA GLU A 101 16.16 -4.31 2.13
C GLU A 101 17.05 -3.99 3.35
N PRO A 102 16.99 -4.76 4.47
CA PRO A 102 17.77 -4.48 5.68
C PRO A 102 19.28 -4.34 5.46
N HIS A 103 19.84 -5.10 4.52
CA HIS A 103 21.28 -5.07 4.22
C HIS A 103 21.71 -3.80 3.46
N GLU A 104 20.78 -3.08 2.82
CA GLU A 104 21.01 -1.82 2.10
C GLU A 104 20.87 -0.60 3.01
N LEU A 105 20.38 -0.80 4.26
CA LEU A 105 20.05 0.29 5.18
C LEU A 105 21.21 1.25 5.47
N PRO A 106 22.49 0.82 5.64
CA PRO A 106 23.61 1.75 5.86
C PRO A 106 23.75 2.78 4.74
N GLU A 107 23.76 2.34 3.48
CA GLU A 107 23.85 3.22 2.32
C GLU A 107 22.62 4.11 2.18
N ALA A 108 21.44 3.55 2.41
CA ALA A 108 20.17 4.30 2.38
C ALA A 108 20.17 5.47 3.37
N LEU A 109 20.66 5.26 4.60
CA LEU A 109 20.76 6.29 5.63
C LEU A 109 21.75 7.40 5.22
N ASP A 110 22.87 7.07 4.62
CA ASP A 110 23.85 8.04 4.12
C ASP A 110 23.22 8.92 3.04
N ARG A 111 22.49 8.33 2.09
CA ARG A 111 21.76 9.06 1.05
C ARG A 111 20.67 9.95 1.63
N VAL A 112 19.91 9.47 2.63
CA VAL A 112 18.91 10.27 3.35
C VAL A 112 19.57 11.46 4.06
N GLY A 113 20.68 11.25 4.75
CA GLY A 113 21.45 12.32 5.41
C GLY A 113 21.97 13.38 4.42
N GLN A 114 22.35 12.97 3.21
CA GLN A 114 22.82 13.84 2.14
C GLN A 114 21.67 14.42 1.28
N LYS A 115 20.40 14.08 1.58
CA LYS A 115 19.21 14.46 0.82
C LYS A 115 19.23 13.99 -0.64
N GLN A 116 19.86 12.84 -0.90
CA GLN A 116 19.95 12.20 -2.21
C GLN A 116 18.78 11.22 -2.43
N PHE A 117 17.59 11.74 -2.48
CA PHE A 117 16.35 10.99 -2.69
C PHE A 117 15.30 11.88 -3.35
N SER A 118 14.29 11.26 -3.94
CA SER A 118 13.04 11.93 -4.34
C SER A 118 11.92 11.61 -3.36
N LEU A 119 10.90 12.45 -3.34
CA LEU A 119 9.70 12.24 -2.54
C LEU A 119 8.54 11.85 -3.45
N GLU A 120 7.88 10.77 -3.10
CA GLU A 120 6.63 10.34 -3.72
C GLU A 120 5.47 10.75 -2.81
N PRO A 121 4.59 11.66 -3.26
CA PRO A 121 3.44 12.07 -2.48
C PRO A 121 2.37 10.97 -2.47
N HIS A 122 1.75 10.76 -1.31
CA HIS A 122 0.63 9.85 -1.14
C HIS A 122 -0.61 10.59 -0.65
N HIS A 123 -1.72 10.35 -1.33
CA HIS A 123 -3.04 10.84 -0.91
C HIS A 123 -3.62 9.95 0.18
N ALA A 124 -4.54 10.49 0.96
CA ALA A 124 -5.32 9.72 1.92
C ALA A 124 -6.80 10.08 1.82
N LEU A 125 -7.66 9.19 2.25
CA LEU A 125 -9.06 9.50 2.53
C LEU A 125 -9.17 9.94 3.98
N GLU A 126 -9.66 11.14 4.21
CA GLU A 126 -10.15 11.57 5.50
C GLU A 126 -11.57 11.04 5.66
N VAL A 127 -11.76 10.16 6.63
CA VAL A 127 -12.98 9.39 6.85
C VAL A 127 -13.60 9.82 8.16
N THR A 128 -14.72 10.52 8.10
CA THR A 128 -15.46 10.94 9.28
C THR A 128 -16.68 10.05 9.48
N HIS A 129 -16.71 9.36 10.61
CA HIS A 129 -17.84 8.54 11.05
C HIS A 129 -18.63 9.29 12.10
N SER A 130 -19.90 9.53 11.81
CA SER A 130 -20.80 10.28 12.68
C SER A 130 -22.03 9.44 13.03
N THR A 131 -22.41 9.49 14.32
CA THR A 131 -23.67 8.98 14.86
C THR A 131 -24.27 10.04 15.77
N THR A 132 -25.45 9.80 16.35
CA THR A 132 -26.09 10.75 17.28
C THR A 132 -25.16 11.09 18.46
N GLY A 133 -24.63 12.30 18.46
CA GLY A 133 -23.79 12.84 19.55
C GLY A 133 -22.33 12.38 19.55
N PHE A 134 -21.87 11.72 18.47
CA PHE A 134 -20.49 11.22 18.38
C PHE A 134 -19.92 11.37 16.97
N GLU A 135 -18.69 11.87 16.87
CA GLU A 135 -17.97 12.01 15.62
C GLU A 135 -16.48 11.66 15.79
N ASN A 136 -15.97 10.80 14.92
CA ASN A 136 -14.56 10.48 14.85
C ASN A 136 -14.05 10.58 13.42
N THR A 137 -12.80 11.01 13.29
CA THR A 137 -12.11 11.11 12.00
C THR A 137 -10.90 10.20 11.95
N TYR A 138 -10.74 9.51 10.85
CA TYR A 138 -9.66 8.56 10.56
C TYR A 138 -8.99 8.91 9.23
N LEU A 139 -7.78 8.41 9.00
CA LEU A 139 -7.04 8.57 7.75
C LEU A 139 -6.73 7.20 7.15
N ALA A 140 -7.22 6.98 5.92
CA ALA A 140 -6.93 5.80 5.11
C ALA A 140 -5.99 6.15 3.97
N PHE A 141 -4.84 5.53 3.90
CA PHE A 141 -3.90 5.70 2.78
C PHE A 141 -4.21 4.74 1.62
N ASN A 142 -4.76 3.56 1.91
CA ASN A 142 -5.27 2.67 0.88
C ASN A 142 -6.77 2.84 0.71
N ASP A 143 -7.56 2.39 1.66
CA ASP A 143 -9.01 2.31 1.53
C ASP A 143 -9.74 2.42 2.87
N ALA A 144 -10.99 2.84 2.78
CA ALA A 144 -11.99 2.72 3.83
C ALA A 144 -13.13 1.85 3.31
N SER A 145 -13.59 0.89 4.09
CA SER A 145 -14.70 0.04 3.72
C SER A 145 -15.78 -0.01 4.80
N VAL A 146 -17.03 -0.08 4.36
CA VAL A 146 -18.15 -0.48 5.20
C VAL A 146 -18.48 -1.90 4.82
N ALA A 147 -18.22 -2.85 5.72
CA ALA A 147 -18.39 -4.26 5.47
C ALA A 147 -19.38 -4.88 6.46
N ARG A 148 -20.32 -5.68 5.96
CA ARG A 148 -21.24 -6.42 6.82
C ARG A 148 -20.50 -7.35 7.78
N ARG A 149 -21.02 -7.53 8.97
CA ARG A 149 -20.55 -8.59 9.85
C ARG A 149 -21.10 -9.95 9.41
N PRO A 150 -20.37 -11.05 9.61
CA PRO A 150 -20.85 -12.39 9.28
C PRO A 150 -22.20 -12.69 9.95
N GLY A 151 -23.20 -13.10 9.15
CA GLY A 151 -24.54 -13.42 9.63
C GLY A 151 -25.48 -12.22 9.84
N GLU A 152 -25.03 -10.99 9.62
CA GLU A 152 -25.78 -9.75 9.97
C GLU A 152 -26.42 -9.04 8.75
N GLY A 153 -26.73 -9.79 7.70
CA GLY A 153 -27.43 -9.23 6.54
C GLY A 153 -26.50 -8.55 5.54
N VAL A 154 -26.84 -7.35 5.10
CA VAL A 154 -26.15 -6.61 4.04
C VAL A 154 -25.83 -5.18 4.48
N VAL A 155 -24.96 -4.50 3.76
CA VAL A 155 -24.79 -3.05 3.85
C VAL A 155 -25.74 -2.38 2.87
N SER A 156 -26.63 -1.53 3.39
CA SER A 156 -27.52 -0.65 2.63
C SER A 156 -27.07 0.79 2.90
N ALA A 157 -26.74 1.54 1.88
CA ALA A 157 -26.29 2.92 2.04
C ALA A 157 -26.63 3.77 0.81
N ASP A 158 -27.12 4.98 1.05
CA ASP A 158 -27.27 5.98 0.01
C ASP A 158 -25.93 6.69 -0.23
N LEU A 159 -25.59 6.89 -1.50
CA LEU A 159 -24.45 7.69 -1.93
C LEU A 159 -24.90 9.11 -2.22
N VAL A 160 -24.33 10.05 -1.51
CA VAL A 160 -24.55 11.49 -1.71
C VAL A 160 -23.22 12.14 -2.11
N LEU A 161 -23.26 12.92 -3.20
CA LEU A 161 -22.09 13.67 -3.70
C LEU A 161 -22.42 15.16 -3.66
N ASP A 162 -21.61 15.95 -2.97
CA ASP A 162 -21.78 17.40 -2.83
C ASP A 162 -23.23 17.77 -2.48
N GLU A 163 -23.79 17.12 -1.45
CA GLU A 163 -25.18 17.25 -0.96
C GLU A 163 -26.28 16.77 -1.93
N THR A 164 -25.92 16.21 -3.09
CA THR A 164 -26.86 15.70 -4.08
C THR A 164 -26.94 14.15 -4.01
N PRO A 165 -28.13 13.57 -3.82
CA PRO A 165 -28.32 12.13 -3.91
C PRO A 165 -27.88 11.62 -5.29
N TYR A 166 -26.97 10.63 -5.31
CA TYR A 166 -26.41 10.07 -6.54
C TYR A 166 -26.99 8.68 -6.84
N GLY A 167 -27.21 7.87 -5.80
CA GLY A 167 -27.71 6.51 -5.92
C GLY A 167 -27.59 5.78 -4.59
N TYR A 168 -27.74 4.47 -4.63
CA TYR A 168 -27.64 3.64 -3.42
C TYR A 168 -26.85 2.37 -3.70
N TYR A 169 -26.35 1.77 -2.65
CA TYR A 169 -25.73 0.45 -2.61
C TYR A 169 -26.54 -0.50 -1.73
N LYS A 170 -26.63 -1.75 -2.17
CA LYS A 170 -27.01 -2.88 -1.33
C LYS A 170 -26.06 -4.03 -1.65
N ALA A 171 -25.08 -4.27 -0.76
CA ALA A 171 -23.92 -5.10 -1.05
C ALA A 171 -23.36 -5.76 0.23
N ASP A 172 -22.43 -6.68 0.09
CA ASP A 172 -21.67 -7.24 1.22
C ASP A 172 -20.73 -6.21 1.84
N ALA A 173 -20.14 -5.35 1.00
CA ALA A 173 -19.36 -4.20 1.44
C ALA A 173 -19.34 -3.09 0.38
N ILE A 174 -18.95 -1.89 0.81
CA ILE A 174 -18.65 -0.74 -0.05
C ILE A 174 -17.22 -0.32 0.27
N VAL A 175 -16.35 -0.29 -0.73
CA VAL A 175 -14.93 0.05 -0.61
C VAL A 175 -14.67 1.38 -1.28
N ALA A 176 -14.20 2.38 -0.54
CA ALA A 176 -13.71 3.63 -1.10
C ALA A 176 -12.17 3.63 -1.01
N ALA A 177 -11.47 3.77 -2.14
CA ALA A 177 -10.02 3.67 -2.17
C ALA A 177 -9.35 4.90 -2.81
N THR A 178 -8.14 5.19 -2.34
CA THR A 178 -7.20 6.12 -2.99
C THR A 178 -6.65 5.47 -4.26
N PRO A 179 -5.96 6.21 -5.13
CA PRO A 179 -5.26 5.63 -6.26
C PRO A 179 -4.20 4.59 -5.83
N ALA A 180 -3.45 4.85 -4.76
CA ALA A 180 -2.50 3.88 -4.21
C ALA A 180 -3.21 2.61 -3.68
N GLY A 181 -4.34 2.78 -3.01
CA GLY A 181 -5.18 1.69 -2.50
C GLY A 181 -5.98 0.95 -3.57
N SER A 182 -6.03 1.47 -4.80
CA SER A 182 -6.75 0.80 -5.89
C SER A 182 -6.23 -0.61 -6.19
N THR A 183 -4.99 -0.92 -5.83
CA THR A 183 -4.37 -2.24 -5.93
C THR A 183 -4.53 -3.12 -4.68
N ALA A 184 -5.21 -2.62 -3.63
CA ALA A 184 -5.47 -3.33 -2.37
C ALA A 184 -6.88 -3.96 -2.37
N TYR A 185 -7.71 -3.66 -1.39
CA TYR A 185 -9.05 -4.26 -1.28
C TYR A 185 -9.96 -3.90 -2.47
N ASN A 186 -9.83 -2.68 -3.01
CA ASN A 186 -10.54 -2.31 -4.23
C ASN A 186 -10.30 -3.30 -5.39
N TYR A 187 -9.05 -3.72 -5.61
CA TYR A 187 -8.73 -4.69 -6.65
C TYR A 187 -9.36 -6.06 -6.38
N ALA A 188 -9.27 -6.54 -5.15
CA ALA A 188 -9.90 -7.80 -4.74
C ALA A 188 -11.44 -7.75 -4.87
N ALA A 189 -12.04 -6.56 -4.76
CA ALA A 189 -13.46 -6.31 -5.00
C ALA A 189 -13.83 -6.19 -6.49
N GLY A 190 -12.87 -6.32 -7.40
CA GLY A 190 -13.09 -6.17 -8.85
C GLY A 190 -13.08 -4.73 -9.36
N GLY A 191 -12.63 -3.79 -8.55
CA GLY A 191 -12.49 -2.38 -8.92
C GLY A 191 -11.29 -2.12 -9.86
N PRO A 192 -11.31 -1.00 -10.61
CA PRO A 192 -10.22 -0.65 -11.52
C PRO A 192 -8.95 -0.26 -10.77
N ILE A 193 -7.79 -0.49 -11.40
CA ILE A 193 -6.51 0.05 -10.95
C ILE A 193 -6.42 1.50 -11.43
N LEU A 194 -6.10 2.39 -10.51
CA LEU A 194 -5.84 3.80 -10.78
C LEU A 194 -4.34 4.08 -10.78
N SER A 195 -3.91 4.97 -11.66
CA SER A 195 -2.54 5.48 -11.62
C SER A 195 -2.31 6.26 -10.31
N PRO A 196 -1.21 5.99 -9.57
CA PRO A 196 -0.90 6.77 -8.37
C PRO A 196 -0.68 8.27 -8.65
N ALA A 197 -0.44 8.64 -9.91
CA ALA A 197 -0.22 10.03 -10.31
C ALA A 197 -1.51 10.87 -10.39
N ILE A 198 -2.68 10.25 -10.34
CA ILE A 198 -3.96 10.98 -10.38
C ILE A 198 -4.48 11.23 -8.97
N ALA A 199 -5.22 12.32 -8.78
CA ALA A 199 -5.96 12.57 -7.56
C ALA A 199 -7.43 12.20 -7.81
N ALA A 200 -7.89 11.08 -7.27
CA ALA A 200 -9.24 10.55 -7.44
C ALA A 200 -9.62 9.66 -6.25
N VAL A 201 -10.90 9.36 -6.13
CA VAL A 201 -11.43 8.32 -5.23
C VAL A 201 -12.16 7.30 -6.08
N VAL A 202 -11.94 6.02 -5.86
CA VAL A 202 -12.75 4.97 -6.47
C VAL A 202 -13.64 4.32 -5.41
N VAL A 203 -14.91 4.17 -5.72
CA VAL A 203 -15.88 3.47 -4.87
C VAL A 203 -16.33 2.21 -5.58
N THR A 204 -16.12 1.06 -4.95
CA THR A 204 -16.41 -0.27 -5.52
C THR A 204 -17.30 -1.06 -4.57
N PRO A 205 -18.48 -1.54 -5.00
CA PRO A 205 -19.29 -2.45 -4.21
C PRO A 205 -18.74 -3.87 -4.27
N VAL A 206 -18.86 -4.60 -3.16
CA VAL A 206 -18.50 -6.02 -3.06
C VAL A 206 -19.78 -6.86 -3.09
N ALA A 207 -19.89 -7.79 -4.02
CA ALA A 207 -21.05 -8.64 -4.21
C ALA A 207 -22.39 -7.84 -4.20
N PRO A 208 -22.56 -6.85 -5.10
CA PRO A 208 -23.74 -5.99 -5.11
C PRO A 208 -25.00 -6.82 -5.42
N MET A 209 -26.08 -6.58 -4.65
CA MET A 209 -27.38 -7.21 -4.84
C MET A 209 -28.33 -6.31 -5.62
N SER A 210 -28.25 -4.99 -5.39
CA SER A 210 -29.04 -3.98 -6.10
C SER A 210 -28.42 -2.59 -5.92
N GLY A 211 -28.88 -1.63 -6.71
CA GLY A 211 -28.35 -0.28 -6.74
C GLY A 211 -27.13 -0.17 -7.66
N ILE A 212 -26.13 0.60 -7.26
CA ILE A 212 -24.89 0.79 -8.02
C ILE A 212 -24.10 -0.51 -7.97
N ASP A 213 -23.88 -1.15 -9.12
CA ASP A 213 -23.19 -2.44 -9.25
C ASP A 213 -21.81 -2.32 -9.92
N ARG A 214 -21.38 -1.12 -10.27
CA ARG A 214 -20.10 -0.81 -10.90
C ARG A 214 -19.30 0.15 -10.03
N SER A 215 -17.98 0.10 -10.21
CA SER A 215 -17.11 1.08 -9.59
C SER A 215 -17.36 2.47 -10.14
N VAL A 216 -17.40 3.46 -9.26
CA VAL A 216 -17.51 4.89 -9.59
C VAL A 216 -16.18 5.56 -9.27
N VAL A 217 -15.64 6.31 -10.23
CA VAL A 217 -14.42 7.10 -10.02
C VAL A 217 -14.80 8.56 -9.91
N LEU A 218 -14.42 9.18 -8.79
CA LEU A 218 -14.78 10.53 -8.40
C LEU A 218 -13.58 11.46 -8.37
N GLY A 219 -13.79 12.72 -8.65
CA GLY A 219 -12.77 13.73 -8.66
C GLY A 219 -12.29 14.11 -7.24
N PRO A 220 -11.15 14.80 -7.15
CA PRO A 220 -10.50 15.06 -5.85
C PRO A 220 -11.20 16.13 -5.00
N ARG A 221 -12.22 16.80 -5.51
CA ARG A 221 -12.95 17.85 -4.82
C ARG A 221 -14.37 17.43 -4.41
N GLU A 222 -14.85 16.31 -4.90
CA GLU A 222 -16.16 15.78 -4.55
C GLU A 222 -16.16 15.25 -3.13
N GLN A 223 -17.13 15.67 -2.34
CA GLN A 223 -17.36 15.18 -0.99
C GLN A 223 -18.31 13.99 -1.04
N LEU A 224 -17.79 12.84 -0.70
CA LEU A 224 -18.58 11.62 -0.60
C LEU A 224 -19.25 11.54 0.77
N ARG A 225 -20.51 11.10 0.78
CA ARG A 225 -21.21 10.72 1.99
C ARG A 225 -21.99 9.44 1.77
N PHE A 226 -21.78 8.45 2.63
CA PHE A 226 -22.64 7.28 2.76
C PHE A 226 -23.60 7.50 3.92
N GLU A 227 -24.88 7.48 3.65
CA GLU A 227 -25.96 7.49 4.64
C GLU A 227 -26.43 6.06 4.81
N ILE A 228 -26.17 5.48 5.97
CA ILE A 228 -26.47 4.06 6.23
C ILE A 228 -27.96 3.90 6.48
N GLY A 229 -28.60 3.18 5.57
CA GLY A 229 -30.05 2.97 5.56
C GLY A 229 -30.50 1.74 6.32
N ASP A 230 -31.83 1.57 6.33
CA ASP A 230 -32.50 0.41 6.89
C ASP A 230 -32.03 -0.89 6.18
N GLY A 231 -31.98 -1.98 6.93
CA GLY A 231 -31.43 -3.25 6.47
C GLY A 231 -29.94 -3.44 6.76
N THR A 232 -29.22 -2.42 7.23
CA THR A 232 -27.88 -2.57 7.82
C THR A 232 -28.01 -2.74 9.33
N HIS A 233 -28.09 -4.00 9.79
CA HIS A 233 -28.21 -4.27 11.23
C HIS A 233 -26.88 -4.12 11.96
N SER A 234 -25.80 -4.64 11.38
CA SER A 234 -24.46 -4.55 11.95
C SER A 234 -23.40 -4.65 10.83
N ALA A 235 -22.60 -3.61 10.72
CA ALA A 235 -21.47 -3.53 9.82
C ALA A 235 -20.26 -2.96 10.56
N ALA A 236 -19.09 -3.05 9.94
CA ALA A 236 -17.85 -2.47 10.45
C ALA A 236 -17.35 -1.40 9.48
N LEU A 237 -16.89 -0.27 10.01
CA LEU A 237 -16.03 0.64 9.29
C LEU A 237 -14.58 0.15 9.46
N GLU A 238 -13.95 -0.14 8.34
CA GLU A 238 -12.55 -0.52 8.29
C GLU A 238 -11.73 0.57 7.60
N VAL A 239 -10.52 0.82 8.10
CA VAL A 239 -9.57 1.79 7.55
C VAL A 239 -8.22 1.08 7.37
N ASP A 240 -7.73 0.99 6.14
CA ASP A 240 -6.52 0.24 5.79
C ASP A 240 -6.53 -1.18 6.41
N GLY A 241 -7.66 -1.90 6.30
CA GLY A 241 -7.85 -3.25 6.79
C GLY A 241 -7.98 -3.39 8.32
N ARG A 242 -8.25 -2.30 9.06
CA ARG A 242 -8.47 -2.33 10.52
C ARG A 242 -9.87 -1.85 10.85
N VAL A 243 -10.61 -2.61 11.62
CA VAL A 243 -11.90 -2.18 12.17
C VAL A 243 -11.66 -1.00 13.13
N VAL A 244 -12.31 0.13 12.85
CA VAL A 244 -12.19 1.36 13.63
C VAL A 244 -13.49 1.79 14.30
N ALA A 245 -14.65 1.34 13.77
CA ALA A 245 -15.95 1.65 14.34
C ALA A 245 -16.99 0.58 13.95
N ASP A 246 -18.02 0.46 14.77
CA ASP A 246 -19.26 -0.23 14.41
C ASP A 246 -20.16 0.70 13.61
N VAL A 247 -20.88 0.14 12.65
CA VAL A 247 -21.78 0.86 11.73
C VAL A 247 -23.15 0.20 11.76
N SER A 248 -24.17 1.01 11.92
CA SER A 248 -25.58 0.60 11.88
C SER A 248 -26.43 1.65 11.18
N GLU A 249 -27.71 1.38 11.01
CA GLU A 249 -28.69 2.32 10.48
C GLU A 249 -28.58 3.71 11.16
N GLY A 250 -28.67 4.76 10.34
CA GLY A 250 -28.56 6.16 10.77
C GLY A 250 -27.15 6.68 10.94
N CYS A 251 -26.11 5.83 10.84
CA CYS A 251 -24.71 6.30 10.74
C CYS A 251 -24.49 7.06 9.44
N VAL A 252 -23.63 8.04 9.51
CA VAL A 252 -23.14 8.81 8.33
C VAL A 252 -21.62 8.70 8.25
N ILE A 253 -21.14 8.32 7.06
CA ILE A 253 -19.70 8.22 6.79
C ILE A 253 -19.37 9.20 5.67
N LYS A 254 -18.59 10.25 6.00
CA LYS A 254 -18.10 11.23 5.05
C LYS A 254 -16.67 10.90 4.66
N LEU A 255 -16.35 11.05 3.37
CA LEU A 255 -15.01 10.83 2.85
C LEU A 255 -14.58 12.01 1.98
N VAL A 256 -13.39 12.50 2.26
CA VAL A 256 -12.76 13.59 1.49
C VAL A 256 -11.34 13.17 1.12
N LEU A 257 -10.95 13.39 -0.14
CA LEU A 257 -9.57 13.13 -0.55
C LEU A 257 -8.65 14.22 -0.01
N ARG A 258 -7.79 13.86 0.93
CA ARG A 258 -6.69 14.69 1.42
C ARG A 258 -5.47 14.45 0.55
N ARG A 259 -5.11 15.46 -0.26
CA ARG A 259 -3.95 15.36 -1.15
C ARG A 259 -2.65 15.48 -0.37
N ASP A 260 -1.63 14.74 -0.81
CA ASP A 260 -0.27 14.82 -0.32
C ASP A 260 -0.15 14.63 1.22
N ALA A 261 -1.01 13.76 1.76
CA ALA A 261 -1.09 13.48 3.19
C ALA A 261 0.12 12.69 3.73
N GLY A 262 0.88 12.05 2.86
CA GLY A 262 2.09 11.30 3.17
C GLY A 262 3.19 11.54 2.15
N GLN A 263 4.44 11.28 2.55
CA GLN A 263 5.63 11.43 1.69
C GLN A 263 6.51 10.19 1.84
N VAL A 264 6.70 9.44 0.77
CA VAL A 264 7.57 8.26 0.76
C VAL A 264 8.90 8.60 0.11
N ILE A 265 10.00 8.21 0.75
CA ILE A 265 11.35 8.34 0.19
C ILE A 265 11.55 7.30 -0.90
N ARG A 266 12.00 7.76 -2.09
CA ARG A 266 12.45 6.94 -3.20
C ARG A 266 13.92 7.20 -3.47
N LEU A 267 14.73 6.17 -3.30
CA LEU A 267 16.18 6.25 -3.53
C LEU A 267 16.50 5.98 -5.00
N ASP A 268 15.78 5.06 -5.64
CA ASP A 268 16.00 4.67 -7.02
C ASP A 268 14.67 4.51 -7.76
N ALA A 269 14.33 5.49 -8.59
CA ALA A 269 13.06 5.51 -9.34
C ALA A 269 12.93 4.33 -10.32
N ASP A 270 14.04 3.90 -10.95
CA ASP A 270 14.04 2.78 -11.91
C ASP A 270 13.81 1.45 -11.19
N ARG A 271 14.46 1.27 -10.04
CA ARG A 271 14.27 0.09 -9.19
C ARG A 271 12.84 0.05 -8.65
N HIS A 272 12.30 1.18 -8.21
CA HIS A 272 10.92 1.28 -7.75
C HIS A 272 9.93 0.94 -8.86
N GLY A 273 10.11 1.47 -10.07
CA GLY A 273 9.30 1.14 -11.23
C GLY A 273 9.31 -0.36 -11.59
N ARG A 274 10.49 -1.03 -11.49
CA ARG A 274 10.60 -2.48 -11.70
C ARG A 274 9.86 -3.28 -10.63
N LYS A 275 9.99 -2.91 -9.33
CA LYS A 275 9.25 -3.54 -8.22
C LYS A 275 7.74 -3.38 -8.40
N GLY A 276 7.27 -2.20 -8.81
CA GLY A 276 5.86 -1.93 -9.10
C GLY A 276 5.33 -2.82 -10.22
N ARG A 277 6.06 -2.97 -11.34
CA ARG A 277 5.68 -3.89 -12.43
C ARG A 277 5.62 -5.35 -11.98
N LEU A 278 6.60 -5.81 -11.20
CA LEU A 278 6.60 -7.16 -10.65
C LEU A 278 5.35 -7.41 -9.80
N LYS A 279 5.00 -6.46 -8.94
CA LYS A 279 3.81 -6.61 -8.08
C LYS A 279 2.52 -6.56 -8.89
N LEU A 280 2.41 -5.71 -9.92
CA LEU A 280 1.28 -5.70 -10.82
C LEU A 280 1.15 -7.04 -11.58
N SER A 281 2.27 -7.71 -11.92
CA SER A 281 2.21 -9.05 -12.52
C SER A 281 1.69 -10.12 -11.56
N LEU A 282 1.92 -9.96 -10.25
CA LEU A 282 1.36 -10.85 -9.22
C LEU A 282 -0.15 -10.64 -9.00
N LEU A 283 -0.73 -9.57 -9.54
CA LEU A 283 -2.17 -9.32 -9.61
C LEU A 283 -2.80 -9.87 -10.91
N ASP A 284 -2.18 -10.86 -11.54
CA ASP A 284 -2.62 -11.47 -12.81
C ASP A 284 -2.78 -10.48 -13.99
N LEU A 285 -2.09 -9.33 -13.92
CA LEU A 285 -2.03 -8.43 -15.06
C LEU A 285 -1.08 -9.03 -16.11
N PRO A 286 -1.54 -9.28 -17.34
CA PRO A 286 -0.75 -9.95 -18.36
C PRO A 286 0.45 -9.08 -18.75
N LEU A 287 1.64 -9.55 -18.42
CA LEU A 287 2.89 -9.01 -18.98
C LEU A 287 3.28 -9.86 -20.20
N ARG A 288 3.77 -9.20 -21.23
CA ARG A 288 4.39 -9.90 -22.37
C ARG A 288 5.72 -10.51 -21.93
N GLU A 289 6.16 -11.55 -22.64
CA GLU A 289 7.41 -12.27 -22.31
C GLU A 289 8.63 -11.35 -22.24
N ASP A 290 8.73 -10.36 -23.14
CA ASP A 290 9.80 -9.36 -23.13
C ASP A 290 9.80 -8.52 -21.84
N GLN A 291 8.62 -8.13 -21.36
CA GLN A 291 8.44 -7.39 -20.10
C GLN A 291 8.75 -8.25 -18.86
N LEU A 292 8.39 -9.54 -18.88
CA LEU A 292 8.76 -10.48 -17.83
C LEU A 292 10.27 -10.68 -17.76
N LEU A 293 10.93 -10.78 -18.91
CA LEU A 293 12.39 -10.90 -18.98
C LEU A 293 13.11 -9.66 -18.43
N GLU A 294 12.52 -8.46 -18.59
CA GLU A 294 13.08 -7.23 -18.00
C GLU A 294 13.07 -7.22 -16.48
N LEU A 295 12.14 -7.95 -15.84
CA LEU A 295 12.03 -8.05 -14.39
C LEU A 295 13.07 -8.97 -13.76
N VAL A 296 13.67 -9.87 -14.56
CA VAL A 296 14.73 -10.77 -14.07
C VAL A 296 16.04 -10.00 -13.96
N PRO A 297 16.74 -10.03 -12.82
CA PRO A 297 18.04 -9.40 -12.65
C PRO A 297 19.05 -9.82 -13.73
N THR A 298 19.88 -8.90 -14.17
CA THR A 298 20.80 -9.10 -15.32
C THR A 298 21.75 -10.28 -15.12
N ASP A 299 22.23 -10.47 -13.89
CA ASP A 299 23.10 -11.60 -13.52
C ASP A 299 22.36 -12.95 -13.57
N VAL A 300 21.08 -12.97 -13.21
CA VAL A 300 20.23 -14.16 -13.29
C VAL A 300 19.93 -14.46 -14.76
N ARG A 301 19.61 -13.46 -15.58
CA ARG A 301 19.42 -13.61 -17.04
C ARG A 301 20.67 -14.19 -17.72
N ALA A 302 21.85 -13.71 -17.35
CA ALA A 302 23.11 -14.22 -17.87
C ALA A 302 23.29 -15.71 -17.56
N ARG A 303 23.05 -16.12 -16.30
CA ARG A 303 23.14 -17.54 -15.88
C ARG A 303 22.13 -18.44 -16.61
N PHE A 304 20.91 -17.94 -16.88
CA PHE A 304 19.92 -18.71 -17.64
C PHE A 304 20.33 -18.86 -19.12
N ARG A 305 20.90 -17.82 -19.74
CA ARG A 305 21.43 -17.90 -21.12
C ARG A 305 22.57 -18.89 -21.21
N GLU A 306 23.56 -18.83 -20.33
CA GLU A 306 24.67 -19.79 -20.28
C GLU A 306 24.19 -21.25 -20.09
N ARG A 307 23.15 -21.47 -19.25
CA ARG A 307 22.55 -22.79 -19.09
C ARG A 307 21.81 -23.26 -20.31
N ALA A 308 21.05 -22.40 -20.96
CA ALA A 308 20.31 -22.73 -22.20
C ALA A 308 21.28 -23.05 -23.34
N GLU A 309 22.37 -22.28 -23.50
CA GLU A 309 23.42 -22.55 -24.47
C GLU A 309 24.16 -23.88 -24.22
N ARG A 310 24.45 -24.22 -22.96
CA ARG A 310 25.02 -25.51 -22.57
C ARG A 310 24.04 -26.67 -22.79
N ALA A 311 22.73 -26.48 -22.57
CA ALA A 311 21.69 -27.48 -22.82
C ALA A 311 21.39 -27.67 -24.33
N GLY A 312 21.43 -26.58 -25.11
CA GLY A 312 21.25 -26.62 -26.58
C GLY A 312 22.46 -27.20 -27.32
N GLY A 313 23.67 -27.12 -26.72
CA GLY A 313 24.88 -27.76 -27.28
C GLY A 313 24.93 -29.29 -27.15
N ILE A 314 24.01 -29.90 -26.41
CA ILE A 314 23.93 -31.37 -26.24
C ILE A 314 22.88 -32.01 -27.24
N ALA A 315 22.03 -31.19 -27.86
CA ALA A 315 21.01 -31.65 -28.81
C ALA A 315 21.50 -31.75 -30.27
N GLY A 316 22.78 -31.57 -30.54
CA GLY A 316 23.39 -31.52 -31.86
C GLY A 316 24.16 -32.77 -32.29
N VAL A 317 23.88 -33.99 -31.71
CA VAL A 317 24.46 -35.24 -32.24
C VAL A 317 23.41 -36.34 -32.18
N ALA A 318 23.11 -36.86 -33.38
CA ALA A 318 22.32 -38.06 -33.73
C ALA A 318 20.84 -37.82 -34.07
N HIS A 319 20.53 -37.72 -35.35
CA HIS A 319 19.92 -38.78 -36.13
C HIS A 319 19.81 -38.35 -37.61
N ASP A 320 20.75 -38.83 -38.42
CA ASP A 320 20.49 -39.25 -39.80
C ASP A 320 19.88 -40.64 -39.68
N ASP A 321 18.67 -40.84 -40.16
CA ASP A 321 18.30 -41.99 -40.98
C ASP A 321 16.83 -41.89 -41.40
N ASP A 322 16.69 -41.85 -42.72
CA ASP A 322 15.67 -42.35 -43.62
C ASP A 322 14.36 -42.96 -43.03
N THR A 323 13.24 -42.46 -43.44
CA THR A 323 12.29 -43.21 -44.27
C THR A 323 11.06 -42.36 -44.63
N ALA A 324 10.85 -42.25 -45.94
CA ALA A 324 9.63 -41.75 -46.54
C ALA A 324 8.41 -42.63 -46.19
N VAL A 325 7.27 -42.04 -45.83
CA VAL A 325 5.94 -42.57 -46.17
C VAL A 325 4.94 -41.42 -46.35
N THR A 326 4.48 -41.38 -47.55
CA THR A 326 3.32 -40.76 -48.21
C THR A 326 2.08 -40.51 -47.36
N GLY A 327 1.52 -39.29 -47.57
CA GLY A 327 0.12 -39.04 -47.90
C GLY A 327 -0.96 -39.31 -46.88
N ILE A 328 -1.71 -38.25 -46.57
CA ILE A 328 -3.18 -38.20 -46.68
C ILE A 328 -3.61 -36.73 -46.48
N SER A 329 -4.32 -36.21 -47.47
CA SER A 329 -4.99 -34.90 -47.52
C SER A 329 -6.26 -34.81 -46.65
N PRO A 330 -6.82 -33.63 -46.45
CA PRO A 330 -7.79 -33.30 -45.40
C PRO A 330 -9.24 -33.56 -45.82
N VAL A 331 -10.11 -33.78 -44.85
CA VAL A 331 -11.58 -33.66 -45.07
C VAL A 331 -12.20 -32.95 -43.85
N HIS A 332 -12.85 -31.83 -44.17
CA HIS A 332 -13.91 -31.06 -43.49
C HIS A 332 -13.69 -30.49 -42.11
#